data_20f5f46c6dc8cffae5bb642d0b90e82d
#
_entry.id   20f5f46c6dc8cffae5bb642d0b90e82d
#
_cell.length_a   1.000
_cell.length_b   1.000
_cell.length_c   1.000
_cell.angle_alpha   90.00
_cell.angle_beta   90.00
_cell.angle_gamma   90.00
#
_symmetry.space_group_name_H-M   'P 1'
#
loop_
_entity.id
_entity.type
_entity.pdbx_description
1 polymer ?
#
loop_
_entity_poly.entity_id
_entity_poly.type
_entity_poly.pdbx_seq_one_letter_code
_entity_poly.pdbx_strand_id
1 'polypeptide(L)'
;MGMSRRRWIAPLAIMGVAGLALAGCAEGGGSGNTGGGDASGGAGGTVRVAGGITGSEADALQKVFDDWSKDSGVTVQYTGDKSFEANIVTKVTGGDAPDVAIVPQPGLLKTLVGTGDVKPAPKAVEDNVDANWTPDWKKYGTFDGTFYSAPMLANIKGYVWYSPAKFKEWGVEAPKTWDELLTLTKTIQEKTGAAPWCAGFESGGASGWPGTDWIEDLVLRQSGAEVYDQWVDGDVKFTDPQIADAFTAVGDILLNPAYVNAGFGDVKSINSTAFGDVAAKVADGSCPLTHQASFLTANFLTVKTASGETPKVAPDGDVYAFVLPGYKEGSATIEVGGEFVAGFSDSEATQKVLEFMSSPEFANARVSEGGAISANLKADPSKASSEFLVEAMKLLQDPNTTVRFDASDLMPATVGSGSFWKGMVDWIDGKDQATVLSDIQAGYNN
;
A
#
# COMPACT_ATOMS: atom_id res chain seq x y z
N MET A 1 63.41 -12.90 -14.88
CA MET A 1 63.85 -13.02 -13.48
C MET A 1 62.63 -12.88 -12.63
N GLY A 2 62.09 -13.82 -12.04
CA GLY A 2 62.40 -15.01 -11.29
C GLY A 2 61.36 -15.10 -10.20
N MET A 3 60.43 -15.99 -10.38
CA MET A 3 59.90 -17.06 -9.55
C MET A 3 59.97 -16.86 -8.02
N SER A 4 58.83 -17.03 -7.31
CA SER A 4 58.70 -18.23 -6.45
C SER A 4 57.25 -18.39 -5.90
N ARG A 5 56.75 -19.59 -6.17
CA ARG A 5 55.54 -20.20 -5.54
C ARG A 5 55.92 -20.69 -4.13
N ARG A 6 55.01 -20.57 -3.17
CA ARG A 6 54.95 -21.52 -2.05
C ARG A 6 53.54 -21.96 -1.76
N ARG A 7 53.30 -23.22 -2.11
CA ARG A 7 52.20 -24.07 -1.58
C ARG A 7 52.62 -24.55 -0.18
N TRP A 8 51.67 -24.60 0.74
CA TRP A 8 51.78 -25.53 1.88
C TRP A 8 50.45 -26.27 2.04
N ILE A 9 50.63 -27.56 2.26
CA ILE A 9 49.71 -28.68 2.26
C ILE A 9 49.29 -28.93 3.72
N ALA A 10 48.05 -29.46 3.90
CA ALA A 10 47.44 -29.90 5.14
C ALA A 10 48.26 -31.02 5.87
N PRO A 11 47.87 -31.37 7.12
CA PRO A 11 47.39 -32.74 7.22
C PRO A 11 46.07 -32.94 8.00
N LEU A 12 45.38 -34.02 7.58
CA LEU A 12 44.33 -34.75 8.29
C LEU A 12 44.85 -35.34 9.60
N ALA A 13 44.00 -35.44 10.60
CA ALA A 13 44.08 -36.46 11.65
C ALA A 13 42.68 -37.01 11.95
N ILE A 14 42.56 -38.30 11.76
CA ILE A 14 41.43 -39.20 12.07
C ILE A 14 41.75 -39.89 13.39
N MET A 15 40.71 -40.17 14.20
CA MET A 15 40.53 -41.22 15.22
C MET A 15 39.77 -40.62 16.42
N GLY A 16 38.80 -41.25 17.07
CA GLY A 16 38.34 -42.63 17.03
C GLY A 16 37.08 -42.80 17.91
N VAL A 17 36.43 -43.88 17.67
CA VAL A 17 35.22 -44.43 18.21
C VAL A 17 35.39 -44.91 19.66
N ALA A 18 34.34 -44.70 20.49
CA ALA A 18 33.93 -45.64 21.54
C ALA A 18 32.57 -45.14 22.11
N GLY A 19 31.63 -45.82 22.02
CA GLY A 19 30.49 -46.53 22.31
C GLY A 19 30.43 -47.09 23.73
N LEU A 20 29.26 -46.88 24.38
CA LEU A 20 28.75 -47.81 25.38
C LEU A 20 27.27 -47.52 25.61
N ALA A 21 26.46 -48.49 25.28
CA ALA A 21 25.07 -48.65 25.67
C ALA A 21 24.99 -49.25 27.08
N LEU A 22 23.98 -48.86 27.84
CA LEU A 22 23.44 -49.71 28.91
C LEU A 22 21.97 -49.39 29.12
N ALA A 23 21.18 -50.45 28.94
CA ALA A 23 19.77 -50.52 29.19
C ALA A 23 19.51 -50.69 30.70
N GLY A 24 18.34 -50.24 31.14
CA GLY A 24 17.79 -50.51 32.46
C GLY A 24 16.28 -50.49 32.41
N CYS A 25 15.68 -51.67 32.29
CA CYS A 25 14.25 -51.90 32.55
C CYS A 25 13.99 -51.99 34.05
N ALA A 26 12.92 -51.38 34.49
CA ALA A 26 12.20 -51.87 35.68
C ALA A 26 10.71 -51.63 35.50
N GLU A 27 9.96 -52.71 35.65
CA GLU A 27 8.51 -52.85 35.69
C GLU A 27 7.91 -52.25 36.95
N GLY A 28 6.63 -51.80 36.82
CA GLY A 28 5.77 -51.52 37.96
C GLY A 28 4.44 -50.99 37.51
N GLY A 29 3.43 -51.89 37.43
CA GLY A 29 2.08 -51.64 36.92
C GLY A 29 1.22 -50.77 37.82
N GLY A 30 0.10 -50.25 37.25
CA GLY A 30 -0.95 -49.55 37.97
C GLY A 30 -1.97 -48.92 37.01
N SER A 31 -3.01 -49.65 36.80
CA SER A 31 -4.37 -49.36 36.35
C SER A 31 -4.84 -47.90 36.22
N GLY A 32 -5.38 -47.59 35.05
CA GLY A 32 -6.64 -46.88 34.78
C GLY A 32 -6.89 -45.52 35.41
N ASN A 33 -6.89 -44.50 34.57
CA ASN A 33 -7.98 -43.52 34.61
C ASN A 33 -8.11 -42.83 33.26
N THR A 34 -9.16 -43.08 32.54
CA THR A 34 -9.69 -42.25 31.47
C THR A 34 -10.17 -40.95 32.07
N GLY A 35 -9.35 -39.95 32.09
CA GLY A 35 -9.67 -38.56 32.36
C GLY A 35 -9.59 -37.79 31.05
N GLY A 36 -10.72 -37.67 30.33
CA GLY A 36 -10.92 -36.63 29.35
C GLY A 36 -10.78 -35.29 30.07
N GLY A 37 -9.62 -34.67 29.96
CA GLY A 37 -9.46 -33.29 30.29
C GLY A 37 -10.17 -32.49 29.21
N ASP A 38 -11.40 -32.04 29.50
CA ASP A 38 -11.95 -30.87 28.86
C ASP A 38 -10.92 -29.76 29.06
N ALA A 39 -10.14 -29.54 28.02
CA ALA A 39 -9.53 -28.24 27.81
C ALA A 39 -10.71 -27.29 27.53
N SER A 40 -11.27 -26.71 28.60
CA SER A 40 -12.00 -25.46 28.50
C SER A 40 -10.99 -24.43 28.00
N GLY A 41 -10.81 -24.44 26.67
CA GLY A 41 -10.07 -23.45 25.96
C GLY A 41 -10.77 -22.12 26.17
N GLY A 42 -10.24 -21.31 27.04
CA GLY A 42 -10.47 -19.89 26.95
C GLY A 42 -10.17 -19.50 25.50
N ALA A 43 -10.99 -18.61 24.92
CA ALA A 43 -10.94 -18.16 23.52
C ALA A 43 -9.65 -17.39 23.18
N GLY A 44 -8.49 -17.79 23.69
CA GLY A 44 -7.18 -17.21 23.48
C GLY A 44 -6.35 -18.07 22.54
N GLY A 45 -6.15 -17.58 21.32
CA GLY A 45 -5.24 -18.16 20.31
C GLY A 45 -4.31 -17.08 19.77
N THR A 46 -3.24 -17.49 19.10
CA THR A 46 -2.41 -16.58 18.30
C THR A 46 -2.88 -16.63 16.86
N VAL A 47 -3.15 -15.46 16.29
CA VAL A 47 -3.53 -15.26 14.88
C VAL A 47 -2.37 -14.57 14.15
N ARG A 48 -1.87 -15.21 13.10
CA ARG A 48 -0.82 -14.66 12.22
C ARG A 48 -1.48 -13.82 11.13
N VAL A 49 -1.17 -12.53 11.14
CA VAL A 49 -1.64 -11.59 10.12
C VAL A 49 -0.47 -11.16 9.25
N ALA A 50 -0.61 -11.20 7.93
CA ALA A 50 0.44 -10.78 7.00
C ALA A 50 -0.10 -9.74 5.99
N GLY A 51 0.77 -8.83 5.54
CA GLY A 51 0.40 -7.80 4.56
C GLY A 51 1.59 -7.01 4.03
N GLY A 52 1.32 -6.04 3.14
CA GLY A 52 2.32 -5.15 2.55
C GLY A 52 2.69 -3.94 3.43
N ILE A 53 1.94 -3.65 4.49
CA ILE A 53 2.17 -2.49 5.37
C ILE A 53 3.46 -2.69 6.16
N THR A 54 4.38 -1.71 6.11
CA THR A 54 5.71 -1.80 6.76
C THR A 54 6.06 -0.51 7.52
N GLY A 55 7.16 -0.53 8.27
CA GLY A 55 7.67 0.64 8.99
C GLY A 55 6.71 1.16 10.06
N SER A 56 6.66 2.48 10.25
CA SER A 56 5.84 3.14 11.30
C SER A 56 4.34 2.85 11.16
N GLU A 57 3.86 2.56 9.97
CA GLU A 57 2.47 2.21 9.73
C GLU A 57 2.15 0.81 10.25
N ALA A 58 3.09 -0.14 10.09
CA ALA A 58 3.00 -1.48 10.69
C ALA A 58 3.05 -1.41 12.23
N ASP A 59 3.90 -0.56 12.80
CA ASP A 59 3.99 -0.37 14.25
C ASP A 59 2.67 0.17 14.81
N ALA A 60 2.05 1.14 14.14
CA ALA A 60 0.75 1.68 14.52
C ALA A 60 -0.37 0.63 14.40
N LEU A 61 -0.35 -0.21 13.37
CA LEU A 61 -1.29 -1.32 13.20
C LEU A 61 -1.12 -2.36 14.30
N GLN A 62 0.12 -2.79 14.59
CA GLN A 62 0.40 -3.76 15.67
C GLN A 62 -0.05 -3.22 17.02
N LYS A 63 0.14 -1.93 17.27
CA LYS A 63 -0.33 -1.30 18.51
C LYS A 63 -1.86 -1.41 18.69
N VAL A 64 -2.64 -1.22 17.63
CA VAL A 64 -4.10 -1.39 17.66
C VAL A 64 -4.46 -2.85 18.01
N PHE A 65 -3.75 -3.82 17.43
CA PHE A 65 -3.94 -5.23 17.77
C PHE A 65 -3.54 -5.55 19.22
N ASP A 66 -2.43 -5.00 19.71
CA ASP A 66 -1.97 -5.21 21.09
C ASP A 66 -2.95 -4.64 22.09
N ASP A 67 -3.55 -3.49 21.80
CA ASP A 67 -4.57 -2.88 22.66
C ASP A 67 -5.85 -3.73 22.70
N TRP A 68 -6.35 -4.16 21.54
CA TRP A 68 -7.51 -5.05 21.46
C TRP A 68 -7.27 -6.43 22.09
N SER A 69 -6.03 -6.95 21.98
CA SER A 69 -5.65 -8.26 22.56
C SER A 69 -5.83 -8.33 24.07
N LYS A 70 -5.74 -7.19 24.76
CA LYS A 70 -5.88 -7.11 26.24
C LYS A 70 -7.30 -7.51 26.70
N ASP A 71 -8.30 -7.15 25.89
CA ASP A 71 -9.70 -7.37 26.23
C ASP A 71 -10.27 -8.62 25.57
N SER A 72 -9.84 -8.93 24.33
CA SER A 72 -10.32 -10.08 23.55
C SER A 72 -9.75 -11.42 23.99
N GLY A 73 -8.56 -11.41 24.61
CA GLY A 73 -7.79 -12.60 24.94
C GLY A 73 -7.16 -13.30 23.72
N VAL A 74 -7.24 -12.72 22.51
CA VAL A 74 -6.63 -13.22 21.29
C VAL A 74 -5.34 -12.45 21.02
N THR A 75 -4.22 -13.14 20.84
CA THR A 75 -2.95 -12.51 20.44
C THR A 75 -2.90 -12.39 18.92
N VAL A 76 -2.63 -11.19 18.42
CA VAL A 76 -2.44 -10.93 16.98
C VAL A 76 -0.98 -10.61 16.70
N GLN A 77 -0.38 -11.31 15.75
CA GLN A 77 0.99 -11.08 15.29
C GLN A 77 0.97 -10.64 13.83
N TYR A 78 1.25 -9.37 13.60
CA TYR A 78 1.35 -8.81 12.26
C TYR A 78 2.78 -8.96 11.72
N THR A 79 2.89 -9.34 10.45
CA THR A 79 4.16 -9.39 9.69
C THR A 79 4.00 -8.62 8.39
N GLY A 80 4.71 -7.50 8.27
CA GLY A 80 4.80 -6.69 7.06
C GLY A 80 5.93 -7.16 6.15
N ASP A 81 5.67 -7.27 4.84
CA ASP A 81 6.65 -7.67 3.83
C ASP A 81 6.48 -6.78 2.58
N LYS A 82 7.51 -6.01 2.20
CA LYS A 82 7.52 -5.19 0.97
C LYS A 82 7.35 -5.99 -0.32
N SER A 83 7.51 -7.31 -0.25
CA SER A 83 7.29 -8.23 -1.37
C SER A 83 6.06 -9.12 -1.15
N PHE A 84 5.13 -8.67 -0.31
CA PHE A 84 3.93 -9.42 0.05
C PHE A 84 3.14 -9.87 -1.19
N GLU A 85 2.86 -8.95 -2.11
CA GLU A 85 2.08 -9.20 -3.32
C GLU A 85 2.73 -10.27 -4.22
N ALA A 86 4.05 -10.19 -4.37
CA ALA A 86 4.80 -11.15 -5.18
C ALA A 86 4.86 -12.55 -4.54
N ASN A 87 4.77 -12.64 -3.21
CA ASN A 87 5.02 -13.86 -2.47
C ASN A 87 3.76 -14.59 -1.99
N ILE A 88 2.65 -13.87 -1.76
CA ILE A 88 1.50 -14.43 -1.04
C ILE A 88 0.85 -15.60 -1.76
N VAL A 89 0.68 -15.53 -3.08
CA VAL A 89 0.08 -16.62 -3.86
C VAL A 89 0.93 -17.91 -3.74
N THR A 90 2.25 -17.76 -3.82
CA THR A 90 3.18 -18.91 -3.67
C THR A 90 3.14 -19.49 -2.26
N LYS A 91 3.07 -18.64 -1.22
CA LYS A 91 2.94 -19.11 0.18
C LYS A 91 1.64 -19.88 0.39
N VAL A 92 0.52 -19.33 -0.11
CA VAL A 92 -0.80 -19.98 0.01
C VAL A 92 -0.83 -21.34 -0.69
N THR A 93 -0.42 -21.40 -1.96
CA THR A 93 -0.39 -22.65 -2.73
C THR A 93 0.65 -23.66 -2.20
N GLY A 94 1.69 -23.17 -1.52
CA GLY A 94 2.70 -23.99 -0.83
C GLY A 94 2.27 -24.50 0.53
N GLY A 95 1.08 -24.13 1.03
CA GLY A 95 0.56 -24.57 2.33
C GLY A 95 1.10 -23.74 3.52
N ASP A 96 1.70 -22.59 3.28
CA ASP A 96 2.20 -21.65 4.31
C ASP A 96 1.40 -20.33 4.32
N ALA A 97 0.06 -20.46 4.21
CA ALA A 97 -0.82 -19.32 4.33
C ALA A 97 -0.78 -18.70 5.75
N PRO A 98 -0.89 -17.37 5.90
CA PRO A 98 -1.21 -16.77 7.19
C PRO A 98 -2.62 -17.14 7.63
N ASP A 99 -3.02 -16.85 8.87
CA ASP A 99 -4.41 -17.01 9.28
C ASP A 99 -5.30 -15.92 8.69
N VAL A 100 -4.75 -14.70 8.55
CA VAL A 100 -5.38 -13.54 7.89
C VAL A 100 -4.35 -12.84 6.98
N ALA A 101 -4.77 -12.48 5.78
CA ALA A 101 -4.00 -11.59 4.90
C ALA A 101 -4.68 -10.22 4.79
N ILE A 102 -3.88 -9.16 4.85
CA ILE A 102 -4.27 -7.81 4.49
C ILE A 102 -3.83 -7.59 3.04
N VAL A 103 -4.79 -7.53 2.13
CA VAL A 103 -4.57 -7.49 0.67
C VAL A 103 -5.00 -6.13 0.14
N PRO A 104 -4.09 -5.31 -0.39
CA PRO A 104 -4.46 -4.01 -0.93
C PRO A 104 -5.13 -4.08 -2.31
N GLN A 105 -4.90 -5.15 -3.09
CA GLN A 105 -5.40 -5.26 -4.46
C GLN A 105 -6.58 -6.23 -4.56
N PRO A 106 -7.80 -5.78 -4.90
CA PRO A 106 -8.92 -6.67 -5.23
C PRO A 106 -8.62 -7.67 -6.35
N GLY A 107 -7.78 -7.30 -7.33
CA GLY A 107 -7.32 -8.20 -8.39
C GLY A 107 -6.46 -9.36 -7.87
N LEU A 108 -5.54 -9.09 -6.95
CA LEU A 108 -4.77 -10.11 -6.24
C LEU A 108 -5.67 -10.96 -5.33
N LEU A 109 -6.60 -10.32 -4.62
CA LEU A 109 -7.57 -11.01 -3.77
C LEU A 109 -8.40 -12.01 -4.59
N LYS A 110 -8.87 -11.63 -5.79
CA LYS A 110 -9.55 -12.54 -6.73
C LYS A 110 -8.68 -13.76 -7.08
N THR A 111 -7.39 -13.54 -7.31
CA THR A 111 -6.44 -14.62 -7.57
C THR A 111 -6.32 -15.56 -6.36
N LEU A 112 -6.22 -14.99 -5.15
CA LEU A 112 -6.16 -15.79 -3.90
C LEU A 112 -7.44 -16.58 -3.66
N VAL A 113 -8.61 -15.99 -3.90
CA VAL A 113 -9.91 -16.72 -3.83
C VAL A 113 -9.93 -17.87 -4.82
N GLY A 114 -9.37 -17.67 -6.03
CA GLY A 114 -9.24 -18.72 -7.05
C GLY A 114 -8.40 -19.93 -6.65
N THR A 115 -7.53 -19.83 -5.62
CA THR A 115 -6.78 -20.97 -5.08
C THR A 115 -7.68 -21.96 -4.30
N GLY A 116 -8.82 -21.49 -3.80
CA GLY A 116 -9.74 -22.25 -2.94
C GLY A 116 -9.36 -22.27 -1.46
N ASP A 117 -8.29 -21.59 -1.07
CA ASP A 117 -7.81 -21.56 0.33
C ASP A 117 -8.44 -20.43 1.14
N VAL A 118 -8.82 -19.30 0.48
CA VAL A 118 -9.54 -18.21 1.15
C VAL A 118 -10.93 -18.68 1.57
N LYS A 119 -11.25 -18.47 2.84
CA LYS A 119 -12.57 -18.84 3.39
C LYS A 119 -13.60 -17.75 3.11
N PRO A 120 -14.86 -18.08 2.82
CA PRO A 120 -15.94 -17.11 2.85
C PRO A 120 -15.93 -16.33 4.18
N ALA A 121 -16.13 -15.02 4.11
CA ALA A 121 -16.16 -14.22 5.33
C ALA A 121 -17.26 -14.66 6.28
N PRO A 122 -17.01 -14.69 7.61
CA PRO A 122 -18.06 -14.98 8.59
C PRO A 122 -19.23 -14.00 8.45
N LYS A 123 -20.45 -14.52 8.73
CA LYS A 123 -21.65 -13.65 8.64
C LYS A 123 -21.56 -12.37 9.48
N ALA A 124 -20.95 -12.42 10.66
CA ALA A 124 -20.76 -11.24 11.49
C ALA A 124 -19.88 -10.17 10.81
N VAL A 125 -18.87 -10.60 10.04
CA VAL A 125 -18.03 -9.71 9.23
C VAL A 125 -18.84 -9.08 8.10
N GLU A 126 -19.65 -9.86 7.39
CA GLU A 126 -20.52 -9.37 6.33
C GLU A 126 -21.55 -8.38 6.87
N ASP A 127 -22.18 -8.70 8.02
CA ASP A 127 -23.14 -7.80 8.69
C ASP A 127 -22.48 -6.47 9.11
N ASN A 128 -21.23 -6.50 9.57
CA ASN A 128 -20.47 -5.28 9.87
C ASN A 128 -20.25 -4.43 8.61
N VAL A 129 -19.92 -5.06 7.49
CA VAL A 129 -19.71 -4.35 6.23
C VAL A 129 -21.03 -3.77 5.70
N ASP A 130 -22.09 -4.53 5.70
CA ASP A 130 -23.44 -4.07 5.26
C ASP A 130 -23.94 -2.89 6.09
N ALA A 131 -23.61 -2.84 7.38
CA ALA A 131 -24.06 -1.79 8.28
C ALA A 131 -23.19 -0.52 8.23
N ASN A 132 -21.92 -0.62 7.84
CA ASN A 132 -20.94 0.44 8.10
C ASN A 132 -20.13 0.88 6.88
N TRP A 133 -20.30 0.24 5.71
CA TRP A 133 -19.60 0.58 4.48
C TRP A 133 -20.59 0.81 3.34
N THR A 134 -20.19 1.51 2.29
CA THR A 134 -21.02 1.61 1.10
C THR A 134 -20.97 0.31 0.28
N PRO A 135 -22.02 0.01 -0.51
CA PRO A 135 -22.05 -1.16 -1.38
C PRO A 135 -20.85 -1.24 -2.35
N ASP A 136 -20.30 -0.09 -2.74
CA ASP A 136 -19.14 -0.03 -3.63
C ASP A 136 -17.88 -0.65 -2.98
N TRP A 137 -17.68 -0.46 -1.68
CA TRP A 137 -16.59 -1.11 -0.96
C TRP A 137 -16.79 -2.62 -0.82
N LYS A 138 -18.03 -3.06 -0.54
CA LYS A 138 -18.34 -4.49 -0.41
C LYS A 138 -18.09 -5.27 -1.69
N LYS A 139 -18.38 -4.66 -2.87
CA LYS A 139 -18.21 -5.35 -4.17
C LYS A 139 -16.77 -5.80 -4.41
N TYR A 140 -15.76 -5.06 -3.94
CA TYR A 140 -14.36 -5.40 -4.12
C TYR A 140 -13.91 -6.65 -3.35
N GLY A 141 -14.63 -7.04 -2.30
CA GLY A 141 -14.42 -8.28 -1.54
C GLY A 141 -15.39 -9.40 -1.91
N THR A 142 -16.24 -9.21 -2.96
CA THR A 142 -17.28 -10.18 -3.37
C THR A 142 -16.92 -10.77 -4.73
N PHE A 143 -16.81 -12.09 -4.82
CA PHE A 143 -16.50 -12.81 -6.05
C PHE A 143 -17.52 -13.93 -6.28
N ASP A 144 -18.06 -14.01 -7.49
CA ASP A 144 -19.07 -14.99 -7.88
C ASP A 144 -20.27 -15.06 -6.91
N GLY A 145 -20.66 -13.90 -6.37
CA GLY A 145 -21.79 -13.75 -5.44
C GLY A 145 -21.49 -14.17 -3.99
N THR A 146 -20.25 -14.54 -3.69
CA THR A 146 -19.82 -14.90 -2.32
C THR A 146 -18.92 -13.79 -1.77
N PHE A 147 -19.20 -13.32 -0.55
CA PHE A 147 -18.38 -12.36 0.16
C PHE A 147 -17.22 -13.03 0.88
N TYR A 148 -15.98 -12.65 0.56
CA TYR A 148 -14.76 -13.24 1.10
C TYR A 148 -13.95 -12.31 1.99
N SER A 149 -14.02 -11.00 1.74
CA SER A 149 -13.06 -10.08 2.34
C SER A 149 -13.69 -8.76 2.67
N ALA A 150 -13.52 -8.31 3.91
CA ALA A 150 -14.01 -7.02 4.37
C ALA A 150 -13.02 -5.91 4.02
N PRO A 151 -13.47 -4.71 3.60
CA PRO A 151 -12.63 -3.53 3.57
C PRO A 151 -12.18 -3.18 5.00
N MET A 152 -10.95 -2.75 5.17
CA MET A 152 -10.34 -2.41 6.44
C MET A 152 -10.01 -0.93 6.56
N LEU A 153 -9.24 -0.41 5.63
CA LEU A 153 -8.81 0.98 5.53
C LEU A 153 -9.03 1.51 4.12
N ALA A 154 -8.95 2.83 4.00
CA ALA A 154 -8.94 3.52 2.72
C ALA A 154 -7.76 4.51 2.69
N ASN A 155 -7.36 4.90 1.50
CA ASN A 155 -6.48 6.03 1.25
C ASN A 155 -6.94 6.77 0.00
N ILE A 156 -6.61 8.05 -0.10
CA ILE A 156 -6.78 8.85 -1.31
C ILE A 156 -5.40 8.92 -1.97
N LYS A 157 -5.32 8.52 -3.24
CA LYS A 157 -4.07 8.38 -4.00
C LYS A 157 -3.54 9.70 -4.54
N GLY A 158 -4.39 10.53 -5.08
CA GLY A 158 -4.06 11.70 -5.87
C GLY A 158 -3.78 12.97 -5.06
N TYR A 159 -2.85 12.97 -4.12
CA TYR A 159 -2.41 14.20 -3.45
C TYR A 159 -1.07 14.70 -3.99
N VAL A 160 -0.95 16.03 -4.11
CA VAL A 160 0.31 16.71 -4.34
C VAL A 160 0.73 17.41 -3.05
N TRP A 161 1.82 16.91 -2.46
CA TRP A 161 2.38 17.39 -1.21
C TRP A 161 3.36 18.54 -1.46
N TYR A 162 3.34 19.56 -0.59
CA TYR A 162 4.14 20.77 -0.72
C TYR A 162 4.40 21.43 0.64
N SER A 163 5.32 22.42 0.68
CA SER A 163 5.50 23.27 1.85
C SER A 163 4.71 24.58 1.71
N PRO A 164 3.70 24.84 2.59
CA PRO A 164 2.96 26.10 2.58
C PRO A 164 3.85 27.33 2.73
N ALA A 165 4.91 27.25 3.55
CA ALA A 165 5.87 28.33 3.74
C ALA A 165 6.62 28.65 2.45
N LYS A 166 7.00 27.63 1.67
CA LYS A 166 7.66 27.81 0.36
C LYS A 166 6.73 28.38 -0.68
N PHE A 167 5.49 27.93 -0.74
CA PHE A 167 4.47 28.51 -1.63
C PHE A 167 4.29 30.00 -1.36
N LYS A 168 4.19 30.38 -0.09
CA LYS A 168 4.12 31.79 0.31
C LYS A 168 5.37 32.57 -0.06
N GLU A 169 6.57 32.02 0.15
CA GLU A 169 7.86 32.62 -0.23
C GLU A 169 7.92 32.87 -1.74
N TRP A 170 7.44 31.92 -2.54
CA TRP A 170 7.43 32.03 -4.00
C TRP A 170 6.25 32.83 -4.56
N GLY A 171 5.26 33.15 -3.74
CA GLY A 171 4.06 33.86 -4.16
C GLY A 171 3.21 33.05 -5.15
N VAL A 172 3.07 31.75 -4.89
CA VAL A 172 2.28 30.81 -5.67
C VAL A 172 1.19 30.17 -4.81
N GLU A 173 0.15 29.65 -5.45
CA GLU A 173 -0.98 29.01 -4.81
C GLU A 173 -1.19 27.60 -5.38
N ALA A 174 -1.98 26.77 -4.68
CA ALA A 174 -2.38 25.45 -5.18
C ALA A 174 -3.18 25.59 -6.48
N PRO A 175 -2.81 24.84 -7.54
CA PRO A 175 -3.46 24.93 -8.85
C PRO A 175 -4.84 24.27 -8.82
N LYS A 176 -5.76 24.74 -9.66
CA LYS A 176 -7.11 24.22 -9.81
C LYS A 176 -7.32 23.43 -11.09
N THR A 177 -6.38 23.55 -12.02
CA THR A 177 -6.40 22.82 -13.29
C THR A 177 -5.03 22.24 -13.62
N TRP A 178 -4.98 21.25 -14.50
CA TRP A 178 -3.73 20.66 -14.98
C TRP A 178 -2.82 21.71 -15.63
N ASP A 179 -3.37 22.64 -16.43
CA ASP A 179 -2.60 23.71 -17.05
C ASP A 179 -1.98 24.65 -16.01
N GLU A 180 -2.71 24.93 -14.92
CA GLU A 180 -2.18 25.70 -13.80
C GLU A 180 -1.08 24.92 -13.06
N LEU A 181 -1.17 23.58 -12.94
CA LEU A 181 -0.12 22.73 -12.37
C LEU A 181 1.17 22.79 -13.20
N LEU A 182 1.06 22.74 -14.52
CA LEU A 182 2.21 22.89 -15.41
C LEU A 182 2.83 24.29 -15.30
N THR A 183 1.98 25.33 -15.17
CA THR A 183 2.43 26.71 -14.92
C THR A 183 3.14 26.84 -13.58
N LEU A 184 2.60 26.23 -12.51
CA LEU A 184 3.20 26.16 -11.19
C LEU A 184 4.58 25.47 -11.24
N THR A 185 4.65 24.32 -11.90
CA THR A 185 5.88 23.55 -12.12
C THR A 185 6.97 24.42 -12.75
N LYS A 186 6.65 25.08 -13.86
CA LYS A 186 7.58 25.99 -14.54
C LYS A 186 7.98 27.17 -13.65
N THR A 187 7.02 27.79 -12.96
CA THR A 187 7.26 28.94 -12.07
C THR A 187 8.22 28.60 -10.94
N ILE A 188 8.06 27.42 -10.32
CA ILE A 188 8.96 26.97 -9.25
C ILE A 188 10.35 26.73 -9.81
N GLN A 189 10.48 26.05 -10.96
CA GLN A 189 11.76 25.79 -11.61
C GLN A 189 12.49 27.10 -11.94
N GLU A 190 11.80 28.09 -12.51
CA GLU A 190 12.38 29.40 -12.85
C GLU A 190 12.82 30.19 -11.60
N LYS A 191 12.05 30.10 -10.50
CA LYS A 191 12.37 30.84 -9.25
C LYS A 191 13.50 30.18 -8.45
N THR A 192 13.60 28.87 -8.45
CA THR A 192 14.54 28.12 -7.61
C THR A 192 15.79 27.68 -8.37
N GLY A 193 15.72 27.54 -9.69
CA GLY A 193 16.76 26.93 -10.51
C GLY A 193 16.91 25.42 -10.29
N ALA A 194 16.01 24.80 -9.50
CA ALA A 194 16.00 23.38 -9.17
C ALA A 194 14.77 22.69 -9.76
N ALA A 195 14.81 21.38 -9.88
CA ALA A 195 13.65 20.59 -10.31
C ALA A 195 12.51 20.71 -9.27
N PRO A 196 11.27 21.01 -9.70
CA PRO A 196 10.13 21.19 -8.81
C PRO A 196 9.61 19.91 -8.17
N TRP A 197 9.79 18.76 -8.84
CA TRP A 197 9.23 17.50 -8.42
C TRP A 197 10.28 16.54 -7.91
N CYS A 198 9.91 15.74 -6.91
CA CYS A 198 10.59 14.50 -6.61
C CYS A 198 9.59 13.34 -6.61
N ALA A 199 10.08 12.17 -7.00
CA ALA A 199 9.32 10.94 -7.05
C ALA A 199 10.21 9.76 -6.64
N GLY A 200 9.59 8.72 -6.07
CA GLY A 200 10.24 7.47 -5.73
C GLY A 200 9.30 6.32 -6.06
N PHE A 201 9.80 5.34 -6.84
CA PHE A 201 9.02 4.18 -7.26
C PHE A 201 9.50 2.88 -6.60
N GLU A 202 10.63 2.93 -5.84
CA GLU A 202 11.13 1.74 -5.16
C GLU A 202 10.17 1.34 -4.03
N SER A 203 9.73 0.09 -4.06
CA SER A 203 8.89 -0.57 -3.07
C SER A 203 9.11 -2.09 -3.07
N GLY A 204 10.36 -2.54 -3.15
CA GLY A 204 10.68 -3.97 -3.21
C GLY A 204 10.03 -4.66 -4.41
N GLY A 205 9.29 -5.74 -4.17
CA GLY A 205 8.58 -6.48 -5.21
C GLY A 205 7.41 -5.72 -5.87
N ALA A 206 6.95 -4.64 -5.22
CA ALA A 206 5.87 -3.78 -5.71
C ALA A 206 6.38 -2.50 -6.39
N SER A 207 7.69 -2.38 -6.68
CA SER A 207 8.25 -1.20 -7.34
C SER A 207 7.51 -0.85 -8.62
N GLY A 208 7.16 0.43 -8.78
CA GLY A 208 6.41 0.95 -9.92
C GLY A 208 4.98 1.41 -9.58
N TRP A 209 4.38 0.91 -8.49
CA TRP A 209 3.03 1.34 -8.09
C TRP A 209 2.88 2.86 -7.89
N PRO A 210 3.86 3.64 -7.39
CA PRO A 210 3.65 5.08 -7.32
C PRO A 210 3.58 5.75 -8.70
N GLY A 211 4.09 5.06 -9.72
CA GLY A 211 3.99 5.51 -11.11
C GLY A 211 2.63 5.23 -11.71
N THR A 212 2.01 4.09 -11.37
CA THR A 212 0.65 3.79 -11.85
C THR A 212 -0.35 4.78 -11.26
N ASP A 213 -0.24 5.14 -9.98
CA ASP A 213 -1.08 6.16 -9.33
C ASP A 213 -1.10 7.49 -10.12
N TRP A 214 0.03 7.93 -10.68
CA TRP A 214 0.09 9.12 -11.52
C TRP A 214 -0.75 8.99 -12.80
N ILE A 215 -0.65 7.84 -13.46
CA ILE A 215 -1.36 7.58 -14.72
C ILE A 215 -2.86 7.45 -14.44
N GLU A 216 -3.21 6.67 -13.44
CA GLU A 216 -4.58 6.36 -13.03
C GLU A 216 -5.34 7.60 -12.63
N ASP A 217 -4.75 8.41 -11.74
CA ASP A 217 -5.34 9.67 -11.30
C ASP A 217 -5.57 10.62 -12.49
N LEU A 218 -4.63 10.69 -13.44
CA LEU A 218 -4.80 11.55 -14.61
C LEU A 218 -5.81 10.98 -15.62
N VAL A 219 -5.84 9.68 -15.88
CA VAL A 219 -6.87 9.04 -16.73
C VAL A 219 -8.25 9.32 -16.16
N LEU A 220 -8.45 9.13 -14.86
CA LEU A 220 -9.73 9.38 -14.18
C LEU A 220 -10.19 10.84 -14.35
N ARG A 221 -9.28 11.80 -14.26
CA ARG A 221 -9.57 13.24 -14.36
C ARG A 221 -9.69 13.75 -15.79
N GLN A 222 -8.96 13.14 -16.72
CA GLN A 222 -8.95 13.52 -18.12
C GLN A 222 -10.13 12.89 -18.88
N SER A 223 -10.33 11.59 -18.70
CA SER A 223 -11.24 10.78 -19.52
C SER A 223 -12.54 10.44 -18.79
N GLY A 224 -12.59 10.64 -17.46
CA GLY A 224 -13.76 10.41 -16.62
C GLY A 224 -13.93 8.96 -16.18
N ALA A 225 -14.86 8.77 -15.25
CA ALA A 225 -15.07 7.52 -14.55
C ALA A 225 -15.51 6.36 -15.46
N GLU A 226 -16.26 6.62 -16.52
CA GLU A 226 -16.74 5.59 -17.46
C GLU A 226 -15.58 4.99 -18.26
N VAL A 227 -14.69 5.83 -18.80
CA VAL A 227 -13.50 5.37 -19.54
C VAL A 227 -12.54 4.66 -18.59
N TYR A 228 -12.41 5.14 -17.37
CA TYR A 228 -11.60 4.50 -16.33
C TYR A 228 -12.10 3.08 -16.02
N ASP A 229 -13.40 2.90 -15.81
CA ASP A 229 -14.01 1.59 -15.55
C ASP A 229 -13.79 0.63 -16.74
N GLN A 230 -13.99 1.10 -17.98
CA GLN A 230 -13.75 0.32 -19.19
C GLN A 230 -12.27 -0.05 -19.37
N TRP A 231 -11.35 0.80 -18.93
CA TRP A 231 -9.92 0.51 -18.96
C TRP A 231 -9.54 -0.56 -17.94
N VAL A 232 -10.08 -0.49 -16.72
CA VAL A 232 -9.92 -1.53 -15.68
C VAL A 232 -10.40 -2.89 -16.20
N ASP A 233 -11.53 -2.93 -16.90
CA ASP A 233 -12.11 -4.16 -17.46
C ASP A 233 -11.37 -4.65 -18.73
N GLY A 234 -10.45 -3.84 -19.30
CA GLY A 234 -9.68 -4.15 -20.49
C GLY A 234 -10.41 -3.85 -21.82
N ASP A 235 -11.60 -3.27 -21.77
CA ASP A 235 -12.37 -2.85 -22.95
C ASP A 235 -11.72 -1.64 -23.64
N VAL A 236 -11.20 -0.67 -22.87
CA VAL A 236 -10.29 0.37 -23.32
C VAL A 236 -8.85 -0.13 -23.10
N LYS A 237 -8.01 -0.02 -24.12
CA LYS A 237 -6.66 -0.56 -24.10
C LYS A 237 -5.64 0.48 -23.63
N PHE A 238 -4.52 0.03 -23.07
CA PHE A 238 -3.39 0.91 -22.76
C PHE A 238 -2.88 1.69 -23.98
N THR A 239 -3.01 1.11 -25.18
CA THR A 239 -2.61 1.73 -26.44
C THR A 239 -3.64 2.72 -27.02
N ASP A 240 -4.82 2.83 -26.42
CA ASP A 240 -5.85 3.76 -26.90
C ASP A 240 -5.49 5.21 -26.47
N PRO A 241 -5.87 6.21 -27.30
CA PRO A 241 -5.48 7.60 -27.06
C PRO A 241 -5.82 8.12 -25.65
N GLN A 242 -6.97 7.72 -25.08
CA GLN A 242 -7.41 8.17 -23.76
C GLN A 242 -6.41 7.81 -22.65
N ILE A 243 -5.68 6.70 -22.81
CA ILE A 243 -4.68 6.24 -21.85
C ILE A 243 -3.29 6.75 -22.26
N ALA A 244 -2.95 6.64 -23.55
CA ALA A 244 -1.67 7.08 -24.08
C ALA A 244 -1.41 8.59 -23.84
N ASP A 245 -2.45 9.42 -23.92
CA ASP A 245 -2.36 10.87 -23.68
C ASP A 245 -2.04 11.17 -22.20
N ALA A 246 -2.57 10.37 -21.25
CA ALA A 246 -2.23 10.50 -19.83
C ALA A 246 -0.74 10.17 -19.58
N PHE A 247 -0.22 9.09 -20.19
CA PHE A 247 1.22 8.78 -20.15
C PHE A 247 2.06 9.93 -20.69
N THR A 248 1.63 10.53 -21.82
CA THR A 248 2.35 11.66 -22.40
C THR A 248 2.38 12.86 -21.44
N ALA A 249 1.23 13.21 -20.86
CA ALA A 249 1.12 14.36 -19.95
C ALA A 249 1.90 14.15 -18.65
N VAL A 250 1.89 12.94 -18.08
CA VAL A 250 2.72 12.60 -16.91
C VAL A 250 4.20 12.58 -17.28
N GLY A 251 4.54 12.10 -18.48
CA GLY A 251 5.91 12.07 -19.01
C GLY A 251 6.53 13.44 -19.16
N ASP A 252 5.74 14.46 -19.51
CA ASP A 252 6.20 15.85 -19.57
C ASP A 252 6.77 16.35 -18.22
N ILE A 253 6.36 15.73 -17.12
CA ILE A 253 6.89 15.98 -15.77
C ILE A 253 7.98 14.94 -15.43
N LEU A 254 7.64 13.65 -15.38
CA LEU A 254 8.49 12.61 -14.81
C LEU A 254 9.70 12.22 -15.67
N LEU A 255 9.66 12.47 -16.97
CA LEU A 255 10.79 12.22 -17.87
C LEU A 255 11.61 13.49 -18.17
N ASN A 256 11.20 14.63 -17.64
CA ASN A 256 11.89 15.88 -17.87
C ASN A 256 12.96 16.13 -16.79
N PRO A 257 14.26 16.10 -17.13
CA PRO A 257 15.34 16.29 -16.13
C PRO A 257 15.37 17.69 -15.52
N ALA A 258 14.68 18.67 -16.13
CA ALA A 258 14.53 20.00 -15.54
C ALA A 258 13.43 20.05 -14.46
N TYR A 259 12.56 19.05 -14.41
CA TYR A 259 11.37 19.06 -13.54
C TYR A 259 11.40 18.02 -12.43
N VAL A 260 12.18 16.94 -12.55
CA VAL A 260 12.11 15.83 -11.59
C VAL A 260 13.46 15.47 -10.98
N ASN A 261 13.39 15.00 -9.77
CA ASN A 261 14.38 14.32 -8.92
C ASN A 261 15.63 15.10 -8.51
N ALA A 262 15.56 16.45 -8.48
CA ALA A 262 16.61 17.23 -7.83
C ALA A 262 16.83 16.77 -6.38
N GLY A 263 18.10 16.54 -6.04
CA GLY A 263 18.49 16.07 -4.70
C GLY A 263 18.46 14.55 -4.50
N PHE A 264 17.92 13.80 -5.47
CA PHE A 264 18.00 12.32 -5.51
C PHE A 264 18.88 11.79 -6.64
N GLY A 265 19.12 12.60 -7.69
CA GLY A 265 19.91 12.22 -8.87
C GLY A 265 19.23 12.65 -10.17
N ASP A 266 19.34 11.83 -11.20
CA ASP A 266 18.67 12.03 -12.48
C ASP A 266 17.26 11.40 -12.52
N VAL A 267 16.58 11.41 -13.68
CA VAL A 267 15.26 10.79 -13.87
C VAL A 267 15.25 9.33 -13.43
N LYS A 268 16.30 8.55 -13.72
CA LYS A 268 16.37 7.13 -13.39
C LYS A 268 16.45 6.85 -11.91
N SER A 269 16.89 7.84 -11.11
CA SER A 269 16.90 7.71 -9.65
C SER A 269 15.51 7.53 -9.05
N ILE A 270 14.43 7.84 -9.79
CA ILE A 270 13.05 7.56 -9.40
C ILE A 270 12.89 6.08 -9.06
N ASN A 271 13.45 5.17 -9.87
CA ASN A 271 13.36 3.72 -9.67
C ASN A 271 14.18 3.20 -8.48
N SER A 272 15.12 3.98 -7.97
CA SER A 272 15.96 3.61 -6.81
C SER A 272 15.63 4.40 -5.54
N THR A 273 14.77 5.41 -5.63
CA THR A 273 14.28 6.18 -4.48
C THR A 273 13.06 5.47 -3.91
N ALA A 274 13.09 5.15 -2.62
CA ALA A 274 11.92 4.57 -1.95
C ALA A 274 10.76 5.58 -1.93
N PHE A 275 9.53 5.11 -2.13
CA PHE A 275 8.35 5.98 -2.22
C PHE A 275 8.18 6.89 -0.99
N GLY A 276 8.58 6.41 0.20
CA GLY A 276 8.47 7.18 1.44
C GLY A 276 9.60 8.19 1.67
N ASP A 277 10.75 8.06 0.98
CA ASP A 277 11.92 8.93 1.19
C ASP A 277 11.66 10.37 0.75
N VAL A 278 10.69 10.59 -0.15
CA VAL A 278 10.27 11.93 -0.58
C VAL A 278 9.75 12.79 0.57
N ALA A 279 9.19 12.18 1.63
CA ALA A 279 8.66 12.89 2.79
C ALA A 279 9.73 13.75 3.49
N ALA A 280 10.96 13.22 3.64
CA ALA A 280 12.06 13.98 4.23
C ALA A 280 12.42 15.21 3.39
N LYS A 281 12.39 15.08 2.06
CA LYS A 281 12.73 16.16 1.13
C LYS A 281 11.65 17.24 1.02
N VAL A 282 10.40 16.85 1.14
CA VAL A 282 9.29 17.82 1.25
C VAL A 282 9.38 18.59 2.58
N ALA A 283 9.62 17.87 3.69
CA ALA A 283 9.69 18.44 5.02
C ALA A 283 10.88 19.41 5.21
N ASP A 284 12.02 19.14 4.58
CA ASP A 284 13.19 20.05 4.62
C ASP A 284 13.13 21.15 3.55
N GLY A 285 12.14 21.10 2.65
CA GLY A 285 11.91 22.07 1.57
C GLY A 285 12.82 21.90 0.35
N SER A 286 13.59 20.82 0.25
CA SER A 286 14.44 20.52 -0.92
C SER A 286 13.67 19.88 -2.08
N CYS A 287 12.48 19.32 -1.82
CA CYS A 287 11.52 18.86 -2.82
C CYS A 287 10.27 19.75 -2.77
N PRO A 288 10.07 20.65 -3.73
CA PRO A 288 8.90 21.52 -3.78
C PRO A 288 7.57 20.80 -3.86
N LEU A 289 7.49 19.74 -4.68
CA LEU A 289 6.26 19.00 -4.99
C LEU A 289 6.54 17.50 -5.06
N THR A 290 5.64 16.69 -4.49
CA THR A 290 5.60 15.24 -4.74
C THR A 290 4.15 14.77 -4.83
N HIS A 291 3.86 13.88 -5.79
CA HIS A 291 2.57 13.20 -5.87
C HIS A 291 2.65 11.91 -5.06
N GLN A 292 1.77 11.76 -4.07
CA GLN A 292 1.73 10.58 -3.22
C GLN A 292 0.41 10.53 -2.44
N ALA A 293 0.00 9.33 -2.07
CA ALA A 293 -1.24 9.07 -1.34
C ALA A 293 -1.27 9.71 0.07
N SER A 294 -2.47 9.75 0.65
CA SER A 294 -2.75 10.30 1.98
C SER A 294 -1.93 9.63 3.10
N PHE A 295 -1.55 8.37 2.94
CA PHE A 295 -0.73 7.64 3.92
C PHE A 295 0.70 8.17 4.05
N LEU A 296 1.19 9.05 3.13
CA LEU A 296 2.48 9.71 3.30
C LEU A 296 2.55 10.49 4.63
N THR A 297 1.40 10.84 5.23
CA THR A 297 1.34 11.42 6.57
C THR A 297 2.05 10.58 7.62
N ALA A 298 2.06 9.24 7.51
CA ALA A 298 2.80 8.36 8.41
C ALA A 298 4.32 8.55 8.30
N ASN A 299 4.82 8.80 7.09
CA ASN A 299 6.24 9.04 6.87
C ASN A 299 6.68 10.38 7.48
N PHE A 300 5.83 11.41 7.49
CA PHE A 300 6.15 12.68 8.14
C PHE A 300 6.33 12.56 9.65
N LEU A 301 5.75 11.55 10.31
CA LEU A 301 5.95 11.32 11.74
C LEU A 301 7.38 10.87 12.08
N THR A 302 8.11 10.33 11.12
CA THR A 302 9.46 9.75 11.30
C THR A 302 10.58 10.63 10.79
N VAL A 303 10.26 11.68 10.06
CA VAL A 303 11.25 12.62 9.49
C VAL A 303 11.32 13.93 10.28
N LYS A 304 12.29 14.78 9.95
CA LYS A 304 12.48 16.08 10.59
C LYS A 304 12.54 17.20 9.58
N THR A 305 11.99 18.34 9.95
CA THR A 305 12.19 19.61 9.24
C THR A 305 13.65 20.09 9.35
N ALA A 306 14.02 21.09 8.60
CA ALA A 306 15.33 21.72 8.72
C ALA A 306 15.63 22.26 10.13
N SER A 307 14.61 22.58 10.93
CA SER A 307 14.74 22.98 12.33
C SER A 307 14.90 21.83 13.33
N GLY A 308 14.76 20.57 12.86
CA GLY A 308 14.85 19.36 13.69
C GLY A 308 13.55 18.93 14.36
N GLU A 309 12.44 19.63 14.07
CA GLU A 309 11.10 19.28 14.60
C GLU A 309 10.40 18.26 13.71
N THR A 310 9.43 17.53 14.25
CA THR A 310 8.51 16.70 13.43
C THR A 310 7.60 17.62 12.63
N PRO A 311 7.47 17.41 11.30
CA PRO A 311 6.65 18.29 10.46
C PRO A 311 5.19 18.37 10.92
N LYS A 312 4.66 19.58 11.02
CA LYS A 312 3.23 19.81 11.22
C LYS A 312 2.51 19.71 9.88
N VAL A 313 1.60 18.76 9.74
CA VAL A 313 0.78 18.56 8.55
C VAL A 313 -0.51 19.38 8.68
N ALA A 314 -0.52 20.59 8.16
CA ALA A 314 -1.66 21.53 8.21
C ALA A 314 -1.50 22.65 7.16
N PRO A 315 -2.58 23.38 6.81
CA PRO A 315 -2.52 24.50 5.85
C PRO A 315 -1.53 25.62 6.26
N ASP A 316 -1.34 25.81 7.57
CA ASP A 316 -0.38 26.76 8.15
C ASP A 316 0.88 26.06 8.70
N GLY A 317 1.07 24.78 8.38
CA GLY A 317 2.14 23.93 8.87
C GLY A 317 3.38 23.91 7.99
N ASP A 318 4.23 22.91 8.23
CA ASP A 318 5.48 22.70 7.48
C ASP A 318 5.21 22.04 6.13
N VAL A 319 4.22 21.12 6.10
CA VAL A 319 3.78 20.37 4.93
C VAL A 319 2.26 20.36 4.84
N TYR A 320 1.73 20.37 3.61
CA TYR A 320 0.32 20.21 3.32
C TYR A 320 0.15 19.58 1.94
N ALA A 321 -1.09 19.28 1.54
CA ALA A 321 -1.35 18.75 0.21
C ALA A 321 -2.62 19.32 -0.41
N PHE A 322 -2.67 19.32 -1.73
CA PHE A 322 -3.89 19.53 -2.51
C PHE A 322 -4.14 18.30 -3.38
N VAL A 323 -5.40 18.07 -3.73
CA VAL A 323 -5.77 16.99 -4.66
C VAL A 323 -5.25 17.34 -6.05
N LEU A 324 -4.62 16.38 -6.76
CA LEU A 324 -4.13 16.60 -8.13
C LEU A 324 -5.27 17.17 -8.99
N PRO A 325 -5.07 18.31 -9.65
CA PRO A 325 -6.16 18.94 -10.39
C PRO A 325 -6.43 18.22 -11.72
N GLY A 326 -7.69 18.20 -12.13
CA GLY A 326 -8.08 17.76 -13.46
C GLY A 326 -7.94 18.88 -14.50
N TYR A 327 -8.32 18.58 -15.74
CA TYR A 327 -8.33 19.57 -16.84
C TYR A 327 -9.39 20.66 -16.67
N LYS A 328 -10.38 20.42 -15.82
CA LYS A 328 -11.44 21.37 -15.50
C LYS A 328 -11.51 21.62 -14.00
N GLU A 329 -11.69 22.87 -13.61
CA GLU A 329 -11.94 23.25 -12.22
C GLU A 329 -13.22 22.58 -11.67
N GLY A 330 -13.20 22.15 -10.41
CA GLY A 330 -14.35 21.64 -9.70
C GLY A 330 -14.71 20.17 -9.95
N SER A 331 -13.80 19.38 -10.53
CA SER A 331 -13.96 17.93 -10.60
C SER A 331 -13.82 17.32 -9.20
N ALA A 332 -14.94 16.93 -8.58
CA ALA A 332 -14.98 16.20 -7.31
C ALA A 332 -14.75 14.69 -7.55
N THR A 333 -13.66 14.35 -8.23
CA THR A 333 -13.30 12.96 -8.54
C THR A 333 -12.01 12.63 -7.85
N ILE A 334 -11.97 11.51 -7.13
CA ILE A 334 -10.78 11.03 -6.42
C ILE A 334 -10.51 9.57 -6.73
N GLU A 335 -9.24 9.26 -6.89
CA GLU A 335 -8.72 7.90 -6.87
C GLU A 335 -8.47 7.48 -5.44
N VAL A 336 -8.85 6.26 -5.10
CA VAL A 336 -8.67 5.69 -3.76
C VAL A 336 -8.03 4.31 -3.86
N GLY A 337 -7.27 3.98 -2.84
CA GLY A 337 -6.87 2.62 -2.54
C GLY A 337 -7.45 2.18 -1.21
N GLY A 338 -7.13 0.97 -0.81
CA GLY A 338 -7.53 0.46 0.50
C GLY A 338 -7.14 -0.99 0.68
N GLU A 339 -7.20 -1.44 1.90
CA GLU A 339 -6.85 -2.80 2.28
C GLU A 339 -8.10 -3.61 2.58
N PHE A 340 -8.05 -4.88 2.21
CA PHE A 340 -9.07 -5.88 2.45
C PHE A 340 -8.51 -7.01 3.31
N VAL A 341 -9.33 -7.55 4.22
CA VAL A 341 -8.92 -8.62 5.12
C VAL A 341 -9.54 -9.94 4.71
N ALA A 342 -8.70 -10.90 4.32
CA ALA A 342 -9.08 -12.25 3.89
C ALA A 342 -8.63 -13.29 4.91
N GLY A 343 -9.54 -14.20 5.29
CA GLY A 343 -9.26 -15.32 6.21
C GLY A 343 -8.85 -16.59 5.48
N PHE A 344 -7.86 -17.29 6.00
CA PHE A 344 -7.42 -18.61 5.52
C PHE A 344 -7.68 -19.71 6.55
N SER A 345 -8.16 -19.38 7.75
CA SER A 345 -8.46 -20.28 8.86
C SER A 345 -9.87 -20.05 9.37
N ASP A 346 -10.56 -21.15 9.70
CA ASP A 346 -11.91 -21.14 10.31
C ASP A 346 -11.87 -21.14 11.84
N SER A 347 -10.69 -20.91 12.46
CA SER A 347 -10.57 -20.90 13.93
C SER A 347 -11.40 -19.76 14.54
N GLU A 348 -11.94 -19.97 15.73
CA GLU A 348 -12.71 -18.95 16.46
C GLU A 348 -11.88 -17.68 16.68
N ALA A 349 -10.57 -17.81 16.92
CA ALA A 349 -9.66 -16.69 17.08
C ALA A 349 -9.53 -15.88 15.78
N THR A 350 -9.38 -16.54 14.62
CA THR A 350 -9.33 -15.87 13.31
C THR A 350 -10.64 -15.14 13.01
N GLN A 351 -11.78 -15.77 13.27
CA GLN A 351 -13.09 -15.12 13.05
C GLN A 351 -13.25 -13.85 13.90
N LYS A 352 -12.81 -13.85 15.18
CA LYS A 352 -12.83 -12.67 16.05
C LYS A 352 -11.92 -11.55 15.52
N VAL A 353 -10.75 -11.89 14.99
CA VAL A 353 -9.85 -10.90 14.39
C VAL A 353 -10.47 -10.28 13.14
N LEU A 354 -11.08 -11.07 12.24
CA LEU A 354 -11.78 -10.57 11.06
C LEU A 354 -12.97 -9.67 11.43
N GLU A 355 -13.74 -10.06 12.45
CA GLU A 355 -14.86 -9.26 12.95
C GLU A 355 -14.37 -7.92 13.52
N PHE A 356 -13.30 -7.93 14.32
CA PHE A 356 -12.68 -6.71 14.84
C PHE A 356 -12.18 -5.82 13.69
N MET A 357 -11.41 -6.37 12.75
CA MET A 357 -10.82 -5.58 11.65
C MET A 357 -11.86 -4.97 10.71
N SER A 358 -13.09 -5.54 10.62
CA SER A 358 -14.20 -4.98 9.85
C SER A 358 -15.05 -3.95 10.62
N SER A 359 -14.79 -3.77 11.91
CA SER A 359 -15.63 -3.00 12.83
C SER A 359 -15.34 -1.49 12.82
N PRO A 360 -16.32 -0.66 13.24
CA PRO A 360 -16.06 0.77 13.54
C PRO A 360 -15.05 0.99 14.66
N GLU A 361 -14.93 0.03 15.60
CA GLU A 361 -13.95 0.10 16.69
C GLU A 361 -12.52 0.08 16.15
N PHE A 362 -12.21 -0.89 15.28
CA PHE A 362 -10.92 -0.96 14.60
C PHE A 362 -10.65 0.30 13.78
N ALA A 363 -11.62 0.74 12.94
CA ALA A 363 -11.47 1.92 12.11
C ALA A 363 -11.11 3.16 12.95
N ASN A 364 -11.83 3.39 14.05
CA ASN A 364 -11.56 4.51 14.95
C ASN A 364 -10.21 4.38 15.69
N ALA A 365 -9.85 3.19 16.14
CA ALA A 365 -8.57 2.94 16.81
C ALA A 365 -7.41 3.21 15.84
N ARG A 366 -7.47 2.67 14.60
CA ARG A 366 -6.41 2.82 13.62
C ARG A 366 -6.23 4.27 13.14
N VAL A 367 -7.34 4.98 12.91
CA VAL A 367 -7.32 6.40 12.53
C VAL A 367 -6.68 7.26 13.63
N SER A 368 -6.92 6.93 14.90
CA SER A 368 -6.34 7.66 16.03
C SER A 368 -4.84 7.51 16.19
N GLU A 369 -4.24 6.40 15.73
CA GLU A 369 -2.79 6.20 15.74
C GLU A 369 -2.05 7.04 14.67
N GLY A 370 -2.77 7.62 13.72
CA GLY A 370 -2.24 8.49 12.68
C GLY A 370 -1.80 7.76 11.41
N GLY A 371 -1.62 8.52 10.35
CA GLY A 371 -1.19 8.02 9.04
C GLY A 371 -2.24 7.23 8.26
N ALA A 372 -3.43 7.01 8.80
CA ALA A 372 -4.49 6.25 8.17
C ALA A 372 -5.81 6.99 8.17
N ILE A 373 -6.65 6.69 7.17
CA ILE A 373 -8.05 7.11 7.06
C ILE A 373 -8.92 5.89 6.78
N SER A 374 -10.23 6.05 6.95
CA SER A 374 -11.20 4.98 6.72
C SER A 374 -12.43 5.50 6.00
N ALA A 375 -12.94 4.71 5.04
CA ALA A 375 -14.22 4.92 4.41
C ALA A 375 -15.39 4.27 5.18
N ASN A 376 -15.14 3.69 6.36
CA ASN A 376 -16.19 3.22 7.26
C ASN A 376 -17.06 4.39 7.69
N LEU A 377 -18.37 4.32 7.46
CA LEU A 377 -19.35 5.38 7.71
C LEU A 377 -19.51 5.75 9.21
N LYS A 378 -18.97 4.92 10.10
CA LYS A 378 -18.94 5.13 11.56
C LYS A 378 -17.54 5.51 12.08
N ALA A 379 -16.55 5.60 11.20
CA ALA A 379 -15.28 6.19 11.56
C ALA A 379 -15.47 7.70 11.81
N ASP A 380 -15.00 8.17 12.96
CA ASP A 380 -15.14 9.56 13.38
C ASP A 380 -13.95 10.39 12.86
N PRO A 381 -14.13 11.30 11.90
CA PRO A 381 -13.04 12.12 11.39
C PRO A 381 -12.33 12.94 12.48
N SER A 382 -13.02 13.30 13.57
CA SER A 382 -12.42 14.09 14.65
C SER A 382 -11.34 13.35 15.43
N LYS A 383 -11.23 12.03 15.25
CA LYS A 383 -10.17 11.19 15.83
C LYS A 383 -8.89 11.17 15.01
N ALA A 384 -8.94 11.66 13.78
CA ALA A 384 -7.76 11.70 12.92
C ALA A 384 -6.67 12.63 13.51
N SER A 385 -5.41 12.22 13.35
CA SER A 385 -4.26 12.83 14.01
C SER A 385 -3.83 14.19 13.42
N SER A 386 -4.42 14.62 12.30
CA SER A 386 -4.11 15.91 11.67
C SER A 386 -5.34 16.48 10.95
N GLU A 387 -5.34 17.81 10.77
CA GLU A 387 -6.40 18.52 10.02
C GLU A 387 -6.53 17.97 8.58
N PHE A 388 -5.40 17.68 7.94
CA PHE A 388 -5.37 17.04 6.63
C PHE A 388 -6.14 15.71 6.58
N LEU A 389 -5.90 14.82 7.55
CA LEU A 389 -6.59 13.51 7.59
C LEU A 389 -8.09 13.67 7.90
N VAL A 390 -8.47 14.67 8.72
CA VAL A 390 -9.88 15.03 8.95
C VAL A 390 -10.55 15.42 7.64
N GLU A 391 -9.90 16.26 6.83
CA GLU A 391 -10.43 16.70 5.52
C GLU A 391 -10.47 15.54 4.52
N ALA A 392 -9.45 14.71 4.47
CA ALA A 392 -9.42 13.52 3.62
C ALA A 392 -10.56 12.55 3.94
N MET A 393 -10.84 12.30 5.22
CA MET A 393 -11.99 11.47 5.62
C MET A 393 -13.33 12.09 5.24
N LYS A 394 -13.49 13.41 5.39
CA LYS A 394 -14.71 14.10 4.96
C LYS A 394 -14.91 14.00 3.45
N LEU A 395 -13.83 14.10 2.68
CA LEU A 395 -13.88 13.95 1.22
C LEU A 395 -14.31 12.54 0.80
N LEU A 396 -13.81 11.49 1.48
CA LEU A 396 -14.24 10.11 1.28
C LEU A 396 -15.72 9.87 1.64
N GLN A 397 -16.24 10.60 2.60
CA GLN A 397 -17.60 10.45 3.09
C GLN A 397 -18.61 11.40 2.39
N ASP A 398 -18.13 12.30 1.51
CA ASP A 398 -19.01 13.22 0.76
C ASP A 398 -19.72 12.46 -0.36
N PRO A 399 -21.08 12.40 -0.36
CA PRO A 399 -21.85 11.71 -1.39
C PRO A 399 -21.75 12.35 -2.78
N ASN A 400 -21.24 13.58 -2.88
CA ASN A 400 -21.02 14.26 -4.16
C ASN A 400 -19.64 13.95 -4.77
N THR A 401 -18.76 13.28 -4.04
CA THR A 401 -17.45 12.89 -4.53
C THR A 401 -17.58 11.63 -5.38
N THR A 402 -17.09 11.69 -6.62
CA THR A 402 -16.95 10.51 -7.47
C THR A 402 -15.68 9.77 -7.07
N VAL A 403 -15.83 8.56 -6.54
CA VAL A 403 -14.73 7.72 -6.08
C VAL A 403 -14.50 6.62 -7.09
N ARG A 404 -13.22 6.38 -7.48
CA ARG A 404 -12.78 5.16 -8.18
C ARG A 404 -11.62 4.54 -7.42
N PHE A 405 -11.68 3.22 -7.32
CA PHE A 405 -10.55 2.47 -6.76
C PHE A 405 -9.41 2.45 -7.79
N ASP A 406 -8.18 2.43 -7.29
CA ASP A 406 -6.92 2.27 -8.02
C ASP A 406 -7.07 1.20 -9.13
N ALA A 407 -6.82 1.59 -10.38
CA ALA A 407 -7.05 0.72 -11.52
C ALA A 407 -6.13 -0.48 -11.52
N SER A 408 -4.84 -0.30 -11.20
CA SER A 408 -3.88 -1.40 -11.16
C SER A 408 -4.23 -2.42 -10.08
N ASP A 409 -4.80 -1.97 -8.97
CA ASP A 409 -5.25 -2.82 -7.87
C ASP A 409 -6.52 -3.63 -8.23
N LEU A 410 -7.36 -3.09 -9.13
CA LEU A 410 -8.57 -3.77 -9.63
C LEU A 410 -8.28 -4.72 -10.80
N MET A 411 -7.32 -4.40 -11.65
CA MET A 411 -6.95 -5.20 -12.82
C MET A 411 -6.53 -6.61 -12.43
N PRO A 412 -6.58 -7.58 -13.35
CA PRO A 412 -5.95 -8.88 -13.12
C PRO A 412 -4.51 -8.71 -12.64
N ALA A 413 -4.07 -9.51 -11.65
CA ALA A 413 -2.74 -9.39 -11.06
C ALA A 413 -1.60 -9.46 -12.10
N THR A 414 -1.80 -10.22 -13.21
CA THR A 414 -0.85 -10.27 -14.35
C THR A 414 -0.68 -8.93 -15.05
N VAL A 415 -1.67 -8.06 -14.97
CA VAL A 415 -1.64 -6.69 -15.53
C VAL A 415 -1.26 -5.70 -14.45
N GLY A 416 -2.10 -5.49 -13.44
CA GLY A 416 -1.93 -4.42 -12.47
C GLY A 416 -0.60 -4.50 -11.74
N SER A 417 -0.47 -5.42 -10.80
CA SER A 417 0.80 -5.67 -10.07
C SER A 417 1.88 -6.38 -10.89
N GLY A 418 1.55 -6.83 -12.11
CA GLY A 418 2.47 -7.45 -13.04
C GLY A 418 3.04 -6.50 -14.08
N SER A 419 2.42 -6.49 -15.27
CA SER A 419 2.97 -5.76 -16.42
C SER A 419 2.90 -4.24 -16.28
N PHE A 420 1.92 -3.69 -15.54
CA PHE A 420 1.78 -2.25 -15.38
C PHE A 420 2.85 -1.68 -14.44
N TRP A 421 3.02 -2.24 -13.24
CA TRP A 421 4.11 -1.81 -12.35
C TRP A 421 5.47 -1.91 -13.02
N LYS A 422 5.73 -3.06 -13.67
CA LYS A 422 6.97 -3.24 -14.43
C LYS A 422 7.10 -2.23 -15.57
N GLY A 423 6.01 -1.95 -16.28
CA GLY A 423 5.98 -0.96 -17.34
C GLY A 423 6.39 0.43 -16.89
N MET A 424 5.94 0.86 -15.70
CA MET A 424 6.33 2.15 -15.13
C MET A 424 7.83 2.22 -14.83
N VAL A 425 8.40 1.15 -14.27
CA VAL A 425 9.86 1.05 -14.05
C VAL A 425 10.63 1.11 -15.36
N ASP A 426 10.23 0.31 -16.35
CA ASP A 426 10.84 0.27 -17.69
C ASP A 426 10.77 1.65 -18.37
N TRP A 427 9.65 2.37 -18.22
CA TRP A 427 9.42 3.68 -18.80
C TRP A 427 10.38 4.74 -18.24
N ILE A 428 10.55 4.78 -16.93
CA ILE A 428 11.51 5.66 -16.26
C ILE A 428 12.96 5.30 -16.64
N ASP A 429 13.25 4.03 -16.88
CA ASP A 429 14.58 3.58 -17.37
C ASP A 429 14.85 3.97 -18.81
N GLY A 430 13.86 4.50 -19.54
CA GLY A 430 14.00 5.08 -20.87
C GLY A 430 13.48 4.20 -21.99
N LYS A 431 12.64 3.19 -21.68
CA LYS A 431 11.90 2.45 -22.72
C LYS A 431 10.87 3.38 -23.35
N ASP A 432 10.72 3.32 -24.66
CA ASP A 432 9.77 4.20 -25.37
C ASP A 432 8.32 3.88 -24.97
N GLN A 433 7.49 4.93 -24.91
CA GLN A 433 6.12 4.86 -24.42
C GLN A 433 5.26 3.85 -25.20
N ALA A 434 5.37 3.82 -26.52
CA ALA A 434 4.54 2.93 -27.33
C ALA A 434 4.84 1.45 -27.05
N THR A 435 6.11 1.12 -26.85
CA THR A 435 6.55 -0.22 -26.45
C THR A 435 6.05 -0.54 -25.03
N VAL A 436 6.18 0.39 -24.08
CA VAL A 436 5.70 0.21 -22.70
C VAL A 436 4.20 -0.07 -22.69
N LEU A 437 3.39 0.73 -23.38
CA LEU A 437 1.94 0.54 -23.46
C LEU A 437 1.54 -0.80 -24.08
N SER A 438 2.27 -1.24 -25.10
CA SER A 438 2.06 -2.54 -25.75
C SER A 438 2.41 -3.69 -24.80
N ASP A 439 3.52 -3.58 -24.05
CA ASP A 439 3.97 -4.61 -23.13
C ASP A 439 3.01 -4.72 -21.92
N ILE A 440 2.50 -3.59 -21.41
CA ILE A 440 1.50 -3.59 -20.34
C ILE A 440 0.23 -4.28 -20.86
N GLN A 441 -0.26 -3.89 -22.05
CA GLN A 441 -1.47 -4.48 -22.66
C GLN A 441 -1.35 -5.99 -22.85
N ALA A 442 -0.15 -6.49 -23.15
CA ALA A 442 0.08 -7.93 -23.32
C ALA A 442 -0.17 -8.74 -22.04
N GLY A 443 -0.14 -8.11 -20.85
CA GLY A 443 -0.46 -8.74 -19.58
C GLY A 443 -1.88 -9.33 -19.51
N TYR A 444 -2.83 -8.78 -20.25
CA TYR A 444 -4.20 -9.32 -20.34
C TYR A 444 -4.29 -10.67 -21.10
N ASN A 445 -3.25 -11.06 -21.82
CA ASN A 445 -3.23 -12.31 -22.60
C ASN A 445 -2.58 -13.48 -21.84
N ASN A 446 -2.13 -13.26 -20.59
CA ASN A 446 -1.43 -14.25 -19.75
C ASN A 446 -2.37 -14.80 -18.59
#